data_b9ea05ce1bf01bc42ca757e60ae22429
#
_entry.id   b9ea05ce1bf01bc42ca757e60ae22429
#
_cell.length_a   1.000
_cell.length_b   1.000
_cell.length_c   1.000
_cell.angle_alpha   90.00
_cell.angle_beta   90.00
_cell.angle_gamma   90.00
#
_symmetry.space_group_name_H-M   'P 1'
#
loop_
_entity.id
_entity.type
_entity.pdbx_description
1 polymer ?
#
loop_
_entity_poly.entity_id
_entity_poly.type
_entity_poly.pdbx_seq_one_letter_code
_entity_poly.pdbx_strand_id
1 'polypeptide(L)'
;MKRFAENYLGIPPDGGDWLNSAGTSFLAWWLPKLGIFVTIWAPGPLRTVVWVVALLWMGVACILNAKRCGRTHCRYTGPYYLAMILPVLALASRPISASIYMWAAFALLILVSGWVIRWITEQKWGRYSNA
;
A
#
# COMPACT_ATOMS: atom_id res chain seq x y z
N MET A 1 2.87 11.43 28.26
CA MET A 1 1.55 10.84 28.52
C MET A 1 0.57 11.04 27.37
N LYS A 2 0.41 12.24 26.83
CA LYS A 2 -0.47 12.49 25.66
C LYS A 2 -0.13 11.59 24.47
N ARG A 3 1.15 11.50 24.09
CA ARG A 3 1.61 10.68 22.96
C ARG A 3 1.31 9.19 23.12
N PHE A 4 1.37 8.69 24.35
CA PHE A 4 1.11 7.30 24.65
C PHE A 4 -0.38 6.97 24.48
N ALA A 5 -1.24 7.82 25.03
CA ALA A 5 -2.68 7.67 24.89
C ALA A 5 -3.15 7.81 23.44
N GLU A 6 -2.59 8.74 22.70
CA GLU A 6 -2.90 8.95 21.27
C GLU A 6 -2.54 7.73 20.42
N ASN A 7 -1.39 7.09 20.68
CA ASN A 7 -0.99 5.88 19.98
C ASN A 7 -1.93 4.70 20.25
N TYR A 8 -2.38 4.54 21.48
CA TYR A 8 -3.28 3.45 21.84
C TYR A 8 -4.72 3.68 21.40
N LEU A 9 -5.19 4.91 21.52
CA LEU A 9 -6.55 5.27 21.13
C LEU A 9 -6.70 5.47 19.62
N GLY A 10 -5.59 5.50 18.88
CA GLY A 10 -5.62 5.69 17.44
C GLY A 10 -5.98 7.10 17.01
N ILE A 11 -5.73 8.08 17.86
CA ILE A 11 -5.94 9.50 17.56
C ILE A 11 -4.66 10.04 16.91
N PRO A 12 -4.72 10.65 15.73
CA PRO A 12 -3.53 11.22 15.10
C PRO A 12 -2.97 12.38 15.94
N PRO A 13 -1.65 12.41 16.15
CA PRO A 13 -1.03 13.44 16.98
C PRO A 13 -1.20 14.86 16.44
N ASP A 14 -1.03 15.04 15.13
CA ASP A 14 -1.17 16.32 14.45
C ASP A 14 -1.68 16.11 13.03
N GLY A 15 -2.68 16.86 12.62
CA GLY A 15 -3.26 16.74 11.27
C GLY A 15 -4.13 15.51 11.10
N GLY A 16 -4.77 15.38 9.95
CA GLY A 16 -5.67 14.27 9.65
C GLY A 16 -4.94 13.05 9.14
N ASP A 17 -5.26 11.88 9.66
CA ASP A 17 -4.91 10.61 9.06
C ASP A 17 -5.85 10.34 7.87
N TRP A 18 -5.28 10.14 6.69
CA TRP A 18 -6.07 9.89 5.49
C TRP A 18 -6.89 8.60 5.56
N LEU A 19 -6.49 7.65 6.40
CA LEU A 19 -7.25 6.42 6.62
C LEU A 19 -8.54 6.64 7.43
N ASN A 20 -8.63 7.73 8.20
CA ASN A 20 -9.81 8.03 8.99
C ASN A 20 -10.93 8.67 8.17
N SER A 21 -10.63 9.21 6.99
CA SER A 21 -11.63 9.74 6.06
C SER A 21 -11.92 8.71 4.97
N ALA A 22 -13.20 8.44 4.72
CA ALA A 22 -13.62 7.51 3.68
C ALA A 22 -13.15 7.95 2.29
N GLY A 23 -13.26 9.25 1.98
CA GLY A 23 -12.86 9.80 0.69
C GLY A 23 -11.36 9.70 0.44
N THR A 24 -10.54 10.14 1.38
CA THR A 24 -9.07 10.09 1.25
C THR A 24 -8.55 8.66 1.28
N SER A 25 -9.12 7.79 2.12
CA SER A 25 -8.77 6.37 2.16
C SER A 25 -9.09 5.69 0.84
N PHE A 26 -10.24 5.97 0.26
CA PHE A 26 -10.62 5.43 -1.05
C PHE A 26 -9.63 5.86 -2.14
N LEU A 27 -9.38 7.17 -2.26
CA LEU A 27 -8.49 7.69 -3.30
C LEU A 27 -7.04 7.22 -3.15
N ALA A 28 -6.55 7.13 -1.92
CA ALA A 28 -5.15 6.80 -1.67
C ALA A 28 -4.84 5.31 -1.79
N TRP A 29 -5.77 4.44 -1.40
CA TRP A 29 -5.49 2.99 -1.31
C TRP A 29 -6.48 2.12 -2.06
N TRP A 30 -7.78 2.37 -1.93
CA TRP A 30 -8.78 1.51 -2.56
C TRP A 30 -8.82 1.65 -4.08
N LEU A 31 -8.72 2.86 -4.58
CA LEU A 31 -8.73 3.11 -6.03
C LEU A 31 -7.54 2.44 -6.73
N PRO A 32 -6.28 2.58 -6.25
CA PRO A 32 -5.17 1.84 -6.84
C PRO A 32 -5.32 0.31 -6.76
N LYS A 33 -5.83 -0.21 -5.66
CA LYS A 33 -6.08 -1.64 -5.50
C LYS A 33 -7.12 -2.15 -6.50
N LEU A 34 -8.19 -1.39 -6.70
CA LEU A 34 -9.19 -1.71 -7.72
C LEU A 34 -8.57 -1.70 -9.11
N GLY A 35 -7.71 -0.73 -9.40
CA GLY A 35 -6.98 -0.66 -10.66
C GLY A 35 -6.13 -1.92 -10.91
N ILE A 36 -5.40 -2.36 -9.91
CA ILE A 36 -4.62 -3.60 -9.98
C ILE A 36 -5.54 -4.80 -10.26
N PHE A 37 -6.62 -4.92 -9.51
CA PHE A 37 -7.54 -6.05 -9.63
C PHE A 37 -8.24 -6.11 -11.00
N VAL A 38 -8.77 -4.98 -11.44
CA VAL A 38 -9.50 -4.90 -12.73
C VAL A 38 -8.58 -5.17 -13.91
N THR A 39 -7.32 -4.72 -13.85
CA THR A 39 -6.37 -4.86 -14.95
C THR A 39 -5.65 -6.21 -15.00
N ILE A 40 -5.99 -7.16 -14.12
CA ILE A 40 -5.48 -8.54 -14.22
C ILE A 40 -5.76 -9.12 -15.63
N TRP A 41 -6.94 -8.83 -16.16
CA TRP A 41 -7.38 -9.30 -17.49
C TRP A 41 -7.01 -8.37 -18.64
N ALA A 42 -6.37 -7.24 -18.37
CA ALA A 42 -5.99 -6.28 -19.40
C ALA A 42 -4.79 -6.77 -20.24
N PRO A 43 -4.57 -6.21 -21.43
CA PRO A 43 -3.35 -6.45 -22.20
C PRO A 43 -2.09 -6.17 -21.38
N GLY A 44 -1.02 -6.91 -21.65
CA GLY A 44 0.22 -6.85 -20.87
C GLY A 44 0.78 -5.44 -20.65
N PRO A 45 0.95 -4.61 -21.72
CA PRO A 45 1.47 -3.24 -21.53
C PRO A 45 0.59 -2.37 -20.65
N LEU A 46 -0.72 -2.41 -20.82
CA LEU A 46 -1.67 -1.65 -20.02
C LEU A 46 -1.66 -2.11 -18.56
N ARG A 47 -1.67 -3.41 -18.34
CA ARG A 47 -1.58 -4.00 -17.00
C ARG A 47 -0.32 -3.53 -16.29
N THR A 48 0.83 -3.62 -16.93
CA THR A 48 2.11 -3.22 -16.35
C THR A 48 2.10 -1.75 -15.96
N VAL A 49 1.66 -0.87 -16.84
CA VAL A 49 1.59 0.58 -16.58
C VAL A 49 0.67 0.86 -15.39
N VAL A 50 -0.52 0.29 -15.37
CA VAL A 50 -1.49 0.49 -14.28
C VAL A 50 -0.95 -0.01 -12.95
N TRP A 51 -0.31 -1.18 -12.94
CA TRP A 51 0.26 -1.74 -11.72
C TRP A 51 1.41 -0.90 -11.17
N VAL A 52 2.32 -0.44 -12.04
CA VAL A 52 3.43 0.43 -11.62
C VAL A 52 2.89 1.75 -11.06
N VAL A 53 1.94 2.37 -11.76
CA VAL A 53 1.33 3.63 -11.30
C VAL A 53 0.59 3.42 -9.98
N ALA A 54 -0.17 2.33 -9.85
CA ALA A 54 -0.91 2.03 -8.62
C ALA A 54 0.02 1.80 -7.42
N LEU A 55 1.10 1.05 -7.60
CA LEU A 55 2.09 0.79 -6.55
C LEU A 55 2.83 2.07 -6.17
N LEU A 56 3.23 2.87 -7.15
CA LEU A 56 3.85 4.16 -6.92
C LEU A 56 2.90 5.09 -6.15
N TRP A 57 1.65 5.15 -6.55
CA TRP A 57 0.62 5.94 -5.89
C TRP A 57 0.44 5.53 -4.43
N MET A 58 0.22 4.25 -4.17
CA MET A 58 0.05 3.74 -2.80
C MET A 58 1.30 3.95 -1.95
N GLY A 59 2.48 3.71 -2.51
CA GLY A 59 3.76 3.89 -1.80
C GLY A 59 3.97 5.34 -1.40
N VAL A 60 3.79 6.27 -2.32
CA VAL A 60 3.91 7.72 -2.04
C VAL A 60 2.85 8.18 -1.05
N ALA A 61 1.60 7.73 -1.22
CA ALA A 61 0.51 8.07 -0.29
C ALA A 61 0.82 7.60 1.13
N CYS A 62 1.35 6.39 1.29
CA CYS A 62 1.76 5.87 2.59
C CYS A 62 2.89 6.69 3.21
N ILE A 63 3.92 7.05 2.43
CA ILE A 63 5.04 7.85 2.93
C ILE A 63 4.55 9.24 3.38
N LEU A 64 3.71 9.88 2.58
CA LEU A 64 3.16 11.19 2.91
C LEU A 64 2.25 11.12 4.13
N ASN A 65 1.40 10.10 4.23
CA ASN A 65 0.53 9.91 5.38
C ASN A 65 1.34 9.64 6.65
N ALA A 66 2.40 8.84 6.57
CA ALA A 66 3.32 8.59 7.69
C ALA A 66 3.99 9.87 8.17
N LYS A 67 4.41 10.74 7.26
CA LYS A 67 5.00 12.04 7.60
C LYS A 67 4.00 13.00 8.24
N ARG A 68 2.73 12.94 7.81
CA ARG A 68 1.69 13.82 8.33
C ARG A 68 1.24 13.45 9.74
N CYS A 69 0.91 12.19 9.96
CA CYS A 69 0.28 11.75 11.21
C CYS A 69 1.07 10.69 11.97
N GLY A 70 2.18 10.22 11.43
CA GLY A 70 3.01 9.20 12.09
C GLY A 70 2.39 7.80 12.09
N ARG A 71 1.53 7.48 11.11
CA ARG A 71 0.91 6.15 11.02
C ARG A 71 1.98 5.08 10.86
N THR A 72 2.01 4.11 11.78
CA THR A 72 3.09 3.13 11.89
C THR A 72 3.21 2.25 10.64
N HIS A 73 2.11 1.66 10.19
CA HIS A 73 2.18 0.75 9.04
C HIS A 73 2.56 1.48 7.74
N CYS A 74 2.16 2.74 7.59
CA CYS A 74 2.50 3.51 6.39
C CYS A 74 4.00 3.73 6.24
N ARG A 75 4.73 3.78 7.34
CA ARG A 75 6.19 3.89 7.33
C ARG A 75 6.85 2.66 6.71
N TYR A 76 6.27 1.48 6.89
CA TYR A 76 6.80 0.21 6.37
C TYR A 76 6.18 -0.17 5.03
N THR A 77 4.87 0.03 4.86
CA THR A 77 4.18 -0.32 3.62
C THR A 77 4.51 0.61 2.46
N GLY A 78 4.85 1.88 2.73
CA GLY A 78 5.27 2.81 1.68
C GLY A 78 6.46 2.29 0.87
N PRO A 79 7.62 2.09 1.51
CA PRO A 79 8.78 1.49 0.84
C PRO A 79 8.50 0.10 0.28
N TYR A 80 7.67 -0.70 0.93
CA TYR A 80 7.27 -2.02 0.45
C TYR A 80 6.57 -1.94 -0.90
N TYR A 81 5.57 -1.08 -1.05
CA TYR A 81 4.87 -0.93 -2.32
C TYR A 81 5.79 -0.41 -3.43
N LEU A 82 6.71 0.50 -3.11
CA LEU A 82 7.70 0.99 -4.07
C LEU A 82 8.65 -0.14 -4.50
N ALA A 83 9.10 -0.97 -3.55
CA ALA A 83 9.95 -2.11 -3.84
C ALA A 83 9.26 -3.16 -4.72
N MET A 84 7.94 -3.33 -4.57
CA MET A 84 7.16 -4.28 -5.37
C MET A 84 7.05 -3.89 -6.86
N ILE A 85 7.39 -2.67 -7.22
CA ILE A 85 7.48 -2.26 -8.62
C ILE A 85 8.54 -3.08 -9.36
N LEU A 86 9.65 -3.41 -8.71
CA LEU A 86 10.73 -4.20 -9.32
C LEU A 86 10.27 -5.60 -9.73
N PRO A 87 9.62 -6.42 -8.86
CA PRO A 87 9.07 -7.70 -9.27
C PRO A 87 8.01 -7.59 -10.37
N VAL A 88 7.19 -6.54 -10.37
CA VAL A 88 6.20 -6.31 -11.44
C VAL A 88 6.89 -6.11 -12.78
N LEU A 89 7.92 -5.28 -12.84
CA LEU A 89 8.69 -5.05 -14.05
C LEU A 89 9.42 -6.32 -14.50
N ALA A 90 9.97 -7.08 -13.56
CA ALA A 90 10.62 -8.36 -13.85
C ALA A 90 9.64 -9.38 -14.43
N LEU A 91 8.43 -9.46 -13.88
CA LEU A 91 7.40 -10.36 -14.39
C LEU A 91 6.91 -9.93 -15.78
N ALA A 92 6.77 -8.62 -16.01
CA ALA A 92 6.36 -8.07 -17.29
C ALA A 92 7.41 -8.23 -18.41
N SER A 93 8.69 -8.22 -18.04
CA SER A 93 9.80 -8.33 -19.00
C SER A 93 10.17 -9.75 -19.38
N ARG A 94 9.48 -10.77 -18.87
CA ARG A 94 9.75 -12.17 -19.21
C ARG A 94 9.50 -12.45 -20.70
N PRO A 95 10.39 -13.21 -21.36
CA PRO A 95 10.20 -13.59 -22.76
C PRO A 95 8.99 -14.53 -22.97
N ILE A 96 8.60 -15.28 -21.94
CA ILE A 96 7.39 -16.12 -21.93
C ILE A 96 6.30 -15.35 -21.22
N SER A 97 5.16 -15.15 -21.89
CA SER A 97 4.02 -14.45 -21.28
C SER A 97 3.56 -15.16 -20.01
N ALA A 98 3.60 -14.44 -18.88
CA ALA A 98 3.10 -14.98 -17.64
C ALA A 98 1.58 -15.22 -17.76
N SER A 99 1.13 -16.37 -17.24
CA SER A 99 -0.31 -16.70 -17.26
C SER A 99 -1.10 -15.73 -16.38
N ILE A 100 -2.39 -15.62 -16.67
CA ILE A 100 -3.30 -14.80 -15.86
C ILE A 100 -3.30 -15.25 -14.38
N TYR A 101 -3.08 -16.53 -14.12
CA TYR A 101 -2.99 -17.05 -12.76
C TYR A 101 -1.77 -16.54 -12.00
N MET A 102 -0.63 -16.35 -12.68
CA MET A 102 0.55 -15.75 -12.07
C MET A 102 0.30 -14.29 -11.68
N TRP A 103 -0.35 -13.53 -12.54
CA TRP A 103 -0.71 -12.14 -12.26
C TRP A 103 -1.73 -12.05 -11.13
N ALA A 104 -2.74 -12.92 -11.12
CA ALA A 104 -3.73 -12.99 -10.06
C ALA A 104 -3.10 -13.38 -8.71
N ALA A 105 -2.23 -14.36 -8.70
CA ALA A 105 -1.48 -14.77 -7.51
C ALA A 105 -0.60 -13.66 -6.99
N PHE A 106 0.06 -12.92 -7.87
CA PHE A 106 0.92 -11.79 -7.50
C PHE A 106 0.11 -10.62 -6.94
N ALA A 107 -1.05 -10.31 -7.52
CA ALA A 107 -1.98 -9.32 -6.99
C ALA A 107 -2.42 -9.69 -5.57
N LEU A 108 -2.81 -10.94 -5.37
CA LEU A 108 -3.21 -11.44 -4.06
C LEU A 108 -2.05 -11.35 -3.05
N LEU A 109 -0.85 -11.72 -3.47
CA LEU A 109 0.35 -11.61 -2.64
C LEU A 109 0.59 -10.17 -2.18
N ILE A 110 0.51 -9.20 -3.09
CA ILE A 110 0.69 -7.77 -2.77
C ILE A 110 -0.37 -7.32 -1.74
N LEU A 111 -1.64 -7.66 -1.97
CA LEU A 111 -2.73 -7.23 -1.11
C LEU A 111 -2.65 -7.86 0.29
N VAL A 112 -2.41 -9.17 0.34
CA VAL A 112 -2.33 -9.90 1.61
C VAL A 112 -1.10 -9.49 2.41
N SER A 113 0.06 -9.38 1.77
CA SER A 113 1.30 -8.99 2.45
C SER A 113 1.22 -7.54 2.96
N GLY A 114 0.62 -6.63 2.21
CA GLY A 114 0.35 -5.27 2.67
C GLY A 114 -0.53 -5.25 3.93
N TRP A 115 -1.58 -6.06 3.95
CA TRP A 115 -2.45 -6.20 5.11
C TRP A 115 -1.71 -6.81 6.32
N VAL A 116 -0.92 -7.85 6.08
CA VAL A 116 -0.12 -8.52 7.15
C VAL A 116 0.91 -7.55 7.74
N ILE A 117 1.60 -6.78 6.91
CA ILE A 117 2.56 -5.77 7.38
C ILE A 117 1.85 -4.75 8.26
N ARG A 118 0.69 -4.26 7.82
CA ARG A 118 -0.13 -3.34 8.62
C ARG A 118 -0.48 -3.96 9.98
N TRP A 119 -0.98 -5.17 9.97
CA TRP A 119 -1.39 -5.86 11.20
C TRP A 119 -0.21 -6.04 12.17
N ILE A 120 0.92 -6.58 11.68
CA ILE A 120 2.10 -6.85 12.51
C ILE A 120 2.69 -5.55 13.07
N THR A 121 2.84 -4.53 12.23
CA THR A 121 3.48 -3.28 12.66
C THR A 121 2.62 -2.53 13.67
N GLU A 122 1.31 -2.50 13.49
CA GLU A 122 0.40 -1.86 14.44
C GLU A 122 0.28 -2.64 15.74
N GLN A 123 0.42 -3.96 15.72
CA GLN A 123 0.44 -4.78 16.92
C GLN A 123 1.73 -4.57 17.74
N LYS A 124 2.89 -4.45 17.07
CA LYS A 124 4.17 -4.29 17.75
C LYS A 124 4.42 -2.89 18.29
N TRP A 125 4.10 -1.87 17.52
CA TRP A 125 4.50 -0.48 17.81
C TRP A 125 3.32 0.47 17.99
N GLY A 126 2.09 -0.03 17.96
CA GLY A 126 0.89 0.79 18.03
C GLY A 126 0.53 1.41 16.68
N ARG A 127 -0.64 2.04 16.65
CA ARG A 127 -1.21 2.60 15.41
C ARG A 127 -0.43 3.81 14.88
N TYR A 128 0.12 4.62 15.77
CA TYR A 128 0.93 5.79 15.43
C TYR A 128 2.31 5.70 16.07
N SER A 129 3.32 6.03 15.29
CA SER A 129 4.72 6.04 15.73
C SER A 129 5.27 7.44 15.60
N ASN A 130 5.93 7.93 16.66
CA ASN A 130 6.49 9.28 16.76
C ASN A 130 7.99 9.33 16.50
N ALA A 131 8.55 8.35 15.86
CA ALA A 131 9.98 8.39 15.55
C ALA A 131 10.26 9.07 14.23
#